data_c17313faedbc3eb101154e2a303ecc5f
#
_entry.id   c17313faedbc3eb101154e2a303ecc5f
#
_cell.length_a   1.000
_cell.length_b   1.000
_cell.length_c   1.000
_cell.angle_alpha   90.00
_cell.angle_beta   90.00
_cell.angle_gamma   90.00
#
_symmetry.space_group_name_H-M   'P 1'
#
loop_
_entity.id
_entity.type
_entity.pdbx_description
1 polymer ?
#
loop_
_entity_poly.entity_id
_entity_poly.type
_entity_poly.pdbx_seq_one_letter_code
_entity_poly.pdbx_strand_id
1 'polypeptide(L)'
;MDAMDNVEKSPIGLRERKRQQTLARIAEAGLKLFIKNGYEATTLDAIAEASGISRRTFFYYLKSKEEVLLAHESGDIPRLLRPTFLEQSPKQSPISAARKTFLMLASRYMTKESVLADRILRSSETLRLRKEALHVQMEEVLAEAMYELWPEETRRPALRLAAMTAMTALRFAKDNWRQEDAAHPLTHYIDDAFDLIKHL
;
A
#
# COMPACT_ATOMS: atom_id res chain seq x y z
N MET A 1 -25.91 22.50 31.58
CA MET A 1 -24.78 23.43 31.45
C MET A 1 -23.57 22.59 31.15
N ASP A 2 -23.49 22.42 29.99
CA ASP A 2 -22.61 22.01 28.92
C ASP A 2 -21.12 21.92 29.27
N ALA A 3 -20.57 20.75 29.09
CA ALA A 3 -19.19 20.54 28.69
C ALA A 3 -19.19 19.39 27.70
N MET A 4 -19.48 19.72 26.44
CA MET A 4 -19.41 18.78 25.33
C MET A 4 -17.94 18.47 25.00
N ASP A 5 -17.65 17.20 25.06
CA ASP A 5 -16.49 16.52 24.55
C ASP A 5 -16.00 17.09 23.23
N ASN A 6 -14.81 17.62 23.24
CA ASN A 6 -14.00 17.86 22.09
C ASN A 6 -12.98 16.72 22.00
N VAL A 7 -13.38 15.59 21.40
CA VAL A 7 -12.45 14.55 20.99
C VAL A 7 -11.65 15.10 19.82
N GLU A 8 -10.55 15.75 20.14
CA GLU A 8 -9.53 16.17 19.17
C GLU A 8 -9.05 14.93 18.41
N LYS A 9 -9.50 14.81 17.15
CA LYS A 9 -8.84 14.04 16.12
C LYS A 9 -7.41 14.55 16.06
N SER A 10 -6.42 13.75 16.48
CA SER A 10 -5.00 14.06 16.36
C SER A 10 -4.69 14.48 14.91
N PRO A 11 -4.37 15.73 14.65
CA PRO A 11 -4.05 16.14 13.30
C PRO A 11 -2.70 15.56 12.95
N ILE A 12 -2.63 14.73 11.91
CA ILE A 12 -1.38 14.53 11.18
C ILE A 12 -0.86 15.93 10.92
N GLY A 13 0.28 16.29 11.53
CA GLY A 13 0.73 17.67 11.56
C GLY A 13 0.84 18.22 10.13
N LEU A 14 0.56 19.50 9.93
CA LEU A 14 0.66 20.20 8.63
C LEU A 14 1.96 19.87 7.89
N ARG A 15 3.04 19.64 8.64
CA ARG A 15 4.36 19.26 8.11
C ARG A 15 4.33 17.88 7.46
N GLU A 16 3.70 16.90 8.09
CA GLU A 16 3.61 15.55 7.56
C GLU A 16 2.66 15.49 6.35
N ARG A 17 1.55 16.22 6.37
CA ARG A 17 0.66 16.37 5.20
C ARG A 17 1.41 16.95 4.00
N LYS A 18 2.17 18.03 4.18
CA LYS A 18 2.98 18.65 3.12
C LYS A 18 4.05 17.67 2.61
N ARG A 19 4.67 16.91 3.52
CA ARG A 19 5.67 15.90 3.17
C ARG A 19 5.05 14.84 2.25
N GLN A 20 3.90 14.32 2.60
CA GLN A 20 3.18 13.30 1.81
C GLN A 20 2.71 13.82 0.46
N GLN A 21 2.16 15.02 0.41
CA GLN A 21 1.77 15.67 -0.84
C GLN A 21 2.97 15.83 -1.79
N THR A 22 4.13 16.17 -1.25
CA THR A 22 5.36 16.28 -2.05
C THR A 22 5.82 14.91 -2.55
N LEU A 23 5.82 13.88 -1.71
CA LEU A 23 6.16 12.51 -2.12
C LEU A 23 5.21 11.99 -3.21
N ALA A 24 3.92 12.16 -3.05
CA ALA A 24 2.92 11.75 -4.05
C ALA A 24 3.16 12.45 -5.40
N ARG A 25 3.45 13.76 -5.37
CA ARG A 25 3.75 14.53 -6.57
C ARG A 25 5.03 14.06 -7.27
N ILE A 26 6.09 13.74 -6.51
CA ILE A 26 7.34 13.18 -7.07
C ILE A 26 7.06 11.81 -7.71
N ALA A 27 6.34 10.94 -7.00
CA ALA A 27 6.02 9.61 -7.47
C ALA A 27 5.18 9.63 -8.77
N GLU A 28 4.18 10.49 -8.83
CA GLU A 28 3.33 10.68 -10.02
C GLU A 28 4.13 11.23 -11.20
N ALA A 29 4.93 12.28 -10.98
CA ALA A 29 5.77 12.87 -12.03
C ALA A 29 6.80 11.85 -12.55
N GLY A 30 7.42 11.09 -11.66
CA GLY A 30 8.36 10.03 -12.02
C GLY A 30 7.72 8.95 -12.87
N LEU A 31 6.55 8.45 -12.46
CA LEU A 31 5.85 7.43 -13.24
C LEU A 31 5.47 7.93 -14.64
N LYS A 32 4.95 9.15 -14.76
CA LYS A 32 4.64 9.76 -16.07
C LYS A 32 5.88 9.79 -16.98
N LEU A 33 7.05 10.13 -16.44
CA LEU A 33 8.29 10.13 -17.20
C LEU A 33 8.77 8.71 -17.54
N PHE A 34 8.65 7.75 -16.63
CA PHE A 34 8.97 6.34 -16.92
C PHE A 34 8.11 5.77 -18.04
N ILE A 35 6.84 6.12 -18.07
CA ILE A 35 5.92 5.74 -19.14
C ILE A 35 6.31 6.39 -20.46
N LYS A 36 6.59 7.69 -20.44
CA LYS A 36 6.85 8.47 -21.66
C LYS A 36 8.20 8.19 -22.27
N ASN A 37 9.25 8.11 -21.46
CA ASN A 37 10.64 8.08 -21.92
C ASN A 37 11.30 6.70 -21.72
N GLY A 38 10.66 5.79 -20.99
CA GLY A 38 11.25 4.56 -20.49
C GLY A 38 11.97 4.75 -19.15
N TYR A 39 12.04 3.68 -18.37
CA TYR A 39 12.62 3.70 -17.02
C TYR A 39 14.12 4.06 -17.06
N GLU A 40 14.90 3.42 -17.96
CA GLU A 40 16.35 3.62 -18.02
C GLU A 40 16.71 5.05 -18.47
N ALA A 41 16.02 5.59 -19.46
CA ALA A 41 16.30 6.92 -20.01
C ALA A 41 15.85 8.08 -19.09
N THR A 42 15.02 7.81 -18.07
CA THR A 42 14.55 8.85 -17.15
C THR A 42 15.60 9.11 -16.07
N THR A 43 15.94 10.38 -15.86
CA THR A 43 16.89 10.84 -14.83
C THR A 43 16.18 11.39 -13.59
N LEU A 44 16.85 11.32 -12.43
CA LEU A 44 16.33 11.92 -11.19
C LEU A 44 16.18 13.44 -11.31
N ASP A 45 17.03 14.10 -12.09
CA ASP A 45 16.94 15.53 -12.34
C ASP A 45 15.68 15.90 -13.13
N ALA A 46 15.36 15.11 -14.18
CA ALA A 46 14.12 15.29 -14.92
C ALA A 46 12.87 15.07 -14.04
N ILE A 47 12.92 14.11 -13.10
CA ILE A 47 11.82 13.88 -12.16
C ILE A 47 11.69 15.06 -11.19
N ALA A 48 12.80 15.58 -10.65
CA ALA A 48 12.79 16.74 -9.76
C ALA A 48 12.19 17.98 -10.46
N GLU A 49 12.61 18.25 -11.69
CA GLU A 49 12.09 19.35 -12.52
C GLU A 49 10.59 19.19 -12.79
N ALA A 50 10.16 18.01 -13.26
CA ALA A 50 8.75 17.71 -13.52
C ALA A 50 7.87 17.78 -12.25
N SER A 51 8.47 17.56 -11.08
CA SER A 51 7.81 17.68 -9.77
C SER A 51 7.78 19.13 -9.25
N GLY A 52 8.41 20.08 -9.93
CA GLY A 52 8.50 21.47 -9.49
C GLY A 52 9.32 21.65 -8.21
N ILE A 53 10.37 20.86 -8.01
CA ILE A 53 11.25 20.95 -6.83
C ILE A 53 12.73 20.98 -7.25
N SER A 54 13.58 21.53 -6.36
CA SER A 54 15.01 21.48 -6.60
C SER A 54 15.57 20.06 -6.45
N ARG A 55 16.70 19.76 -7.11
CA ARG A 55 17.45 18.52 -6.93
C ARG A 55 17.73 18.21 -5.46
N ARG A 56 18.15 19.23 -4.68
CA ARG A 56 18.41 19.11 -3.23
C ARG A 56 17.14 18.66 -2.49
N THR A 57 16.00 19.24 -2.83
CA THR A 57 14.71 18.89 -2.23
C THR A 57 14.33 17.46 -2.62
N PHE A 58 14.54 17.05 -3.86
CA PHE A 58 14.29 15.68 -4.30
C PHE A 58 15.08 14.68 -3.45
N PHE A 59 16.40 14.85 -3.30
CA PHE A 59 17.24 13.94 -2.52
C PHE A 59 16.98 13.94 -1.01
N TYR A 60 16.26 14.94 -0.50
CA TYR A 60 15.72 14.90 0.86
C TYR A 60 14.60 13.88 1.01
N TYR A 61 13.80 13.66 -0.04
CA TYR A 61 12.65 12.77 -0.04
C TYR A 61 12.99 11.38 -0.55
N LEU A 62 13.66 11.27 -1.69
CA LEU A 62 13.91 10.02 -2.39
C LEU A 62 15.34 10.03 -2.96
N LYS A 63 15.99 8.85 -2.96
CA LYS A 63 17.41 8.73 -3.33
C LYS A 63 17.63 8.03 -4.66
N SER A 64 16.61 7.36 -5.20
CA SER A 64 16.76 6.55 -6.41
C SER A 64 15.45 6.50 -7.22
N LYS A 65 15.55 6.07 -8.49
CA LYS A 65 14.38 5.82 -9.34
C LYS A 65 13.49 4.71 -8.77
N GLU A 66 14.10 3.74 -8.14
CA GLU A 66 13.43 2.65 -7.46
C GLU A 66 12.54 3.14 -6.32
N GLU A 67 13.05 4.08 -5.52
CA GLU A 67 12.26 4.68 -4.44
C GLU A 67 11.08 5.49 -4.96
N VAL A 68 11.21 6.13 -6.12
CA VAL A 68 10.09 6.81 -6.80
C VAL A 68 9.00 5.82 -7.21
N LEU A 69 9.39 4.69 -7.82
CA LEU A 69 8.43 3.64 -8.19
C LEU A 69 7.77 2.99 -6.98
N LEU A 70 8.54 2.66 -5.94
CA LEU A 70 8.00 2.10 -4.72
C LEU A 70 7.05 3.06 -4.02
N ALA A 71 7.38 4.36 -4.00
CA ALA A 71 6.48 5.38 -3.46
C ALA A 71 5.18 5.47 -4.24
N HIS A 72 5.20 5.28 -5.56
CA HIS A 72 4.00 5.24 -6.39
C HIS A 72 3.19 3.95 -6.18
N GLU A 73 3.84 2.77 -6.24
CA GLU A 73 3.14 1.48 -6.11
C GLU A 73 2.59 1.26 -4.71
N SER A 74 3.39 1.59 -3.71
CA SER A 74 2.96 1.49 -2.31
C SER A 74 1.90 2.54 -2.01
N GLY A 75 1.99 3.69 -2.67
CA GLY A 75 1.11 4.83 -2.48
C GLY A 75 0.89 5.13 -1.00
N ASP A 76 -0.36 5.37 -0.66
CA ASP A 76 -0.79 5.52 0.73
C ASP A 76 -1.16 4.18 1.40
N ILE A 77 -1.13 3.04 0.67
CA ILE A 77 -1.63 1.75 1.18
C ILE A 77 -0.94 1.31 2.48
N PRO A 78 0.41 1.28 2.60
CA PRO A 78 1.05 0.89 3.85
C PRO A 78 0.64 1.76 5.03
N ARG A 79 0.47 3.06 4.79
CA ARG A 79 0.04 4.03 5.80
C ARG A 79 -1.43 3.89 6.15
N LEU A 80 -2.26 3.55 5.19
CA LEU A 80 -3.72 3.45 5.35
C LEU A 80 -4.17 2.06 5.79
N LEU A 81 -3.32 1.05 5.70
CA LEU A 81 -3.67 -0.32 6.06
C LEU A 81 -4.16 -0.41 7.51
N ARG A 82 -3.36 0.06 8.47
CA ARG A 82 -3.72 0.03 9.88
C ARG A 82 -4.99 0.83 10.20
N PRO A 83 -5.12 2.13 9.87
CA PRO A 83 -6.32 2.88 10.19
C PRO A 83 -7.57 2.31 9.51
N THR A 84 -7.50 1.88 8.25
CA THR A 84 -8.65 1.27 7.56
C THR A 84 -9.04 -0.08 8.18
N PHE A 85 -8.05 -0.85 8.67
CA PHE A 85 -8.33 -2.09 9.37
C PHE A 85 -9.02 -1.86 10.72
N LEU A 86 -8.60 -0.85 11.47
CA LEU A 86 -9.19 -0.52 12.77
C LEU A 86 -10.63 0.04 12.68
N GLU A 87 -11.07 0.46 11.49
CA GLU A 87 -12.47 0.81 11.23
C GLU A 87 -13.38 -0.43 11.13
N GLN A 88 -12.80 -1.63 11.06
CA GLN A 88 -13.57 -2.86 10.92
C GLN A 88 -14.22 -3.28 12.25
N SER A 89 -15.35 -3.98 12.16
CA SER A 89 -16.05 -4.47 13.35
C SER A 89 -15.31 -5.66 13.99
N PRO A 90 -15.07 -5.67 15.31
CA PRO A 90 -14.50 -6.84 16.00
C PRO A 90 -15.45 -8.04 16.08
N LYS A 91 -16.72 -7.89 15.67
CA LYS A 91 -17.71 -8.98 15.62
C LYS A 91 -17.51 -9.94 14.44
N GLN A 92 -16.73 -9.54 13.44
CA GLN A 92 -16.39 -10.40 12.30
C GLN A 92 -15.09 -11.18 12.55
N SER A 93 -14.79 -12.18 11.70
CA SER A 93 -13.51 -12.88 11.81
C SER A 93 -12.35 -12.00 11.35
N PRO A 94 -11.12 -12.22 11.85
CA PRO A 94 -9.92 -11.46 11.43
C PRO A 94 -9.68 -11.54 9.91
N ILE A 95 -9.89 -12.69 9.30
CA ILE A 95 -9.77 -12.88 7.84
C ILE A 95 -10.83 -12.06 7.08
N SER A 96 -12.08 -12.03 7.58
CA SER A 96 -13.13 -11.21 6.94
C SER A 96 -12.86 -9.72 7.06
N ALA A 97 -12.30 -9.28 8.19
CA ALA A 97 -11.86 -7.89 8.38
C ALA A 97 -10.74 -7.51 7.41
N ALA A 98 -9.74 -8.37 7.25
CA ALA A 98 -8.66 -8.18 6.30
C ALA A 98 -9.16 -8.11 4.85
N ARG A 99 -10.04 -9.05 4.44
CA ARG A 99 -10.69 -9.02 3.11
C ARG A 99 -11.33 -7.66 2.83
N LYS A 100 -12.20 -7.18 3.73
CA LYS A 100 -12.88 -5.89 3.56
C LYS A 100 -11.90 -4.72 3.46
N THR A 101 -10.88 -4.73 4.31
CA THR A 101 -9.83 -3.72 4.29
C THR A 101 -9.12 -3.68 2.94
N PHE A 102 -8.70 -4.84 2.43
CA PHE A 102 -8.03 -4.91 1.13
C PHE A 102 -8.93 -4.50 -0.03
N LEU A 103 -10.21 -4.88 -0.01
CA LEU A 103 -11.19 -4.44 -1.01
C LEU A 103 -11.35 -2.91 -1.01
N MET A 104 -11.48 -2.31 0.18
CA MET A 104 -11.58 -0.85 0.31
C MET A 104 -10.32 -0.14 -0.20
N LEU A 105 -9.13 -0.63 0.15
CA LEU A 105 -7.88 -0.04 -0.30
C LEU A 105 -7.68 -0.24 -1.81
N ALA A 106 -7.95 -1.44 -2.34
CA ALA A 106 -7.83 -1.71 -3.77
C ALA A 106 -8.77 -0.84 -4.61
N SER A 107 -10.03 -0.67 -4.19
CA SER A 107 -11.00 0.15 -4.93
C SER A 107 -10.62 1.63 -4.99
N ARG A 108 -9.88 2.14 -3.99
CA ARG A 108 -9.51 3.55 -3.91
C ARG A 108 -8.17 3.89 -4.57
N TYR A 109 -7.23 2.94 -4.58
CA TYR A 109 -5.83 3.24 -4.87
C TYR A 109 -5.23 2.45 -6.03
N MET A 110 -5.96 1.49 -6.62
CA MET A 110 -5.48 0.76 -7.79
C MET A 110 -5.96 1.44 -9.08
N THR A 111 -5.02 1.99 -9.82
CA THR A 111 -5.25 2.68 -11.10
C THR A 111 -4.54 1.93 -12.23
N LYS A 112 -4.81 2.33 -13.49
CA LYS A 112 -4.09 1.79 -14.66
C LYS A 112 -2.58 2.07 -14.58
N GLU A 113 -2.21 3.20 -14.00
CA GLU A 113 -0.82 3.58 -13.76
C GLU A 113 -0.13 2.63 -12.77
N SER A 114 -0.87 2.12 -11.78
CA SER A 114 -0.36 1.12 -10.82
C SER A 114 0.02 -0.20 -11.50
N VAL A 115 -0.72 -0.61 -12.55
CA VAL A 115 -0.38 -1.81 -13.37
C VAL A 115 0.97 -1.64 -14.02
N LEU A 116 1.21 -0.46 -14.56
CA LEU A 116 2.43 -0.16 -15.29
C LEU A 116 3.65 0.00 -14.35
N ALA A 117 3.44 0.65 -13.20
CA ALA A 117 4.45 0.73 -12.13
C ALA A 117 4.86 -0.67 -11.66
N ASP A 118 3.89 -1.55 -11.43
CA ASP A 118 4.14 -2.94 -11.05
C ASP A 118 4.93 -3.71 -12.11
N ARG A 119 4.65 -3.50 -13.40
CA ARG A 119 5.40 -4.12 -14.51
C ARG A 119 6.87 -3.68 -14.51
N ILE A 120 7.15 -2.40 -14.30
CA ILE A 120 8.52 -1.86 -14.23
C ILE A 120 9.22 -2.42 -12.99
N LEU A 121 8.56 -2.46 -11.83
CA LEU A 121 9.13 -2.99 -10.60
C LEU A 121 9.57 -4.45 -10.70
N ARG A 122 8.91 -5.24 -11.54
CA ARG A 122 9.28 -6.65 -11.75
C ARG A 122 10.39 -6.87 -12.78
N SER A 123 10.73 -5.86 -13.56
CA SER A 123 11.82 -5.95 -14.54
C SER A 123 13.22 -6.01 -13.90
N SER A 124 13.35 -5.70 -12.61
CA SER A 124 14.60 -5.72 -11.86
C SER A 124 14.51 -6.61 -10.62
N GLU A 125 15.52 -7.45 -10.41
CA GLU A 125 15.63 -8.30 -9.23
C GLU A 125 15.73 -7.49 -7.93
N THR A 126 16.49 -6.41 -7.94
CA THR A 126 16.64 -5.50 -6.79
C THR A 126 15.30 -4.90 -6.38
N LEU A 127 14.47 -4.48 -7.35
CA LEU A 127 13.15 -3.92 -7.09
C LEU A 127 12.20 -4.99 -6.55
N ARG A 128 12.29 -6.21 -7.06
CA ARG A 128 11.50 -7.34 -6.56
C ARG A 128 11.80 -7.64 -5.10
N LEU A 129 13.08 -7.69 -4.72
CA LEU A 129 13.49 -7.92 -3.32
C LEU A 129 13.01 -6.81 -2.38
N ARG A 130 13.07 -5.55 -2.80
CA ARG A 130 12.54 -4.42 -2.00
C ARG A 130 11.02 -4.51 -1.81
N LYS A 131 10.30 -4.96 -2.82
CA LYS A 131 8.86 -5.18 -2.75
C LYS A 131 8.49 -6.30 -1.79
N GLU A 132 9.24 -7.39 -1.76
CA GLU A 132 9.05 -8.47 -0.79
C GLU A 132 9.29 -7.97 0.65
N ALA A 133 10.33 -7.15 0.88
CA ALA A 133 10.57 -6.54 2.19
C ALA A 133 9.40 -5.65 2.64
N LEU A 134 8.81 -4.86 1.72
CA LEU A 134 7.62 -4.07 2.02
C LEU A 134 6.42 -4.95 2.38
N HIS A 135 6.28 -6.09 1.72
CA HIS A 135 5.19 -7.04 1.99
C HIS A 135 5.27 -7.61 3.42
N VAL A 136 6.49 -7.96 3.86
CA VAL A 136 6.74 -8.40 5.25
C VAL A 136 6.39 -7.30 6.26
N GLN A 137 6.77 -6.05 5.98
CA GLN A 137 6.39 -4.92 6.84
C GLN A 137 4.88 -4.73 6.93
N MET A 138 4.16 -4.86 5.82
CA MET A 138 2.70 -4.76 5.81
C MET A 138 2.04 -5.89 6.60
N GLU A 139 2.61 -7.09 6.58
CA GLU A 139 2.15 -8.23 7.38
C GLU A 139 2.27 -7.93 8.89
N GLU A 140 3.39 -7.36 9.33
CA GLU A 140 3.59 -6.94 10.72
C GLU A 140 2.59 -5.85 11.12
N VAL A 141 2.41 -4.83 10.29
CA VAL A 141 1.42 -3.76 10.53
C VAL A 141 0.00 -4.32 10.65
N LEU A 142 -0.37 -5.29 9.81
CA LEU A 142 -1.68 -5.93 9.87
C LEU A 142 -1.84 -6.76 11.16
N ALA A 143 -0.80 -7.51 11.55
CA ALA A 143 -0.82 -8.30 12.79
C ALA A 143 -1.00 -7.40 14.02
N GLU A 144 -0.25 -6.31 14.11
CA GLU A 144 -0.39 -5.33 15.20
C GLU A 144 -1.79 -4.69 15.23
N ALA A 145 -2.36 -4.34 14.07
CA ALA A 145 -3.72 -3.85 13.99
C ALA A 145 -4.76 -4.91 14.44
N MET A 146 -4.50 -6.19 14.16
CA MET A 146 -5.33 -7.28 14.65
C MET A 146 -5.24 -7.43 16.18
N TYR A 147 -4.03 -7.30 16.76
CA TYR A 147 -3.86 -7.35 18.22
C TYR A 147 -4.58 -6.20 18.94
N GLU A 148 -4.64 -5.04 18.32
CA GLU A 148 -5.37 -3.89 18.86
C GLU A 148 -6.90 -4.10 18.79
N LEU A 149 -7.40 -4.67 17.68
CA LEU A 149 -8.83 -4.89 17.50
C LEU A 149 -9.37 -6.06 18.34
N TRP A 150 -8.51 -7.06 18.62
CA TRP A 150 -8.79 -8.22 19.48
C TRP A 150 -7.68 -8.38 20.52
N PRO A 151 -7.77 -7.67 21.66
CA PRO A 151 -6.65 -7.50 22.60
C PRO A 151 -6.35 -8.73 23.50
N GLU A 152 -7.10 -9.83 23.36
CA GLU A 152 -6.86 -11.03 24.17
C GLU A 152 -5.53 -11.69 23.81
N GLU A 153 -4.59 -11.75 24.76
CA GLU A 153 -3.25 -12.30 24.59
C GLU A 153 -3.25 -13.75 24.05
N THR A 154 -4.21 -14.55 24.50
CA THR A 154 -4.35 -15.96 24.07
C THR A 154 -4.67 -16.10 22.58
N ARG A 155 -5.18 -15.06 21.95
CA ARG A 155 -5.50 -15.03 20.51
C ARG A 155 -4.32 -14.63 19.65
N ARG A 156 -3.26 -14.04 20.18
CA ARG A 156 -2.13 -13.52 19.41
C ARG A 156 -1.55 -14.51 18.37
N PRO A 157 -1.29 -15.78 18.68
CA PRO A 157 -0.78 -16.72 17.68
C PRO A 157 -1.75 -16.92 16.50
N ALA A 158 -3.06 -17.02 16.79
CA ALA A 158 -4.08 -17.17 15.76
C ALA A 158 -4.24 -15.90 14.92
N LEU A 159 -4.16 -14.71 15.54
CA LEU A 159 -4.23 -13.43 14.85
C LEU A 159 -3.00 -13.21 13.96
N ARG A 160 -1.81 -13.60 14.41
CA ARG A 160 -0.60 -13.59 13.61
C ARG A 160 -0.75 -14.46 12.37
N LEU A 161 -1.20 -15.69 12.54
CA LEU A 161 -1.46 -16.60 11.42
C LEU A 161 -2.51 -16.03 10.47
N ALA A 162 -3.56 -15.41 10.99
CA ALA A 162 -4.58 -14.75 10.16
C ALA A 162 -3.99 -13.60 9.33
N ALA A 163 -3.09 -12.78 9.89
CA ALA A 163 -2.40 -11.71 9.15
C ALA A 163 -1.53 -12.29 8.02
N MET A 164 -0.72 -13.32 8.31
CA MET A 164 0.10 -14.02 7.31
C MET A 164 -0.76 -14.60 6.19
N THR A 165 -1.85 -15.28 6.54
CA THR A 165 -2.80 -15.87 5.59
C THR A 165 -3.44 -14.79 4.71
N ALA A 166 -3.92 -13.69 5.30
CA ALA A 166 -4.52 -12.58 4.57
C ALA A 166 -3.53 -11.92 3.60
N MET A 167 -2.28 -11.70 4.03
CA MET A 167 -1.24 -11.14 3.17
C MET A 167 -0.85 -12.11 2.04
N THR A 168 -0.83 -13.41 2.30
CA THR A 168 -0.61 -14.44 1.28
C THR A 168 -1.75 -14.44 0.24
N ALA A 169 -3.00 -14.34 0.69
CA ALA A 169 -4.15 -14.21 -0.22
C ALA A 169 -4.06 -12.94 -1.08
N LEU A 170 -3.68 -11.81 -0.50
CA LEU A 170 -3.49 -10.57 -1.25
C LEU A 170 -2.38 -10.70 -2.31
N ARG A 171 -1.27 -11.38 -1.97
CA ARG A 171 -0.19 -11.66 -2.92
C ARG A 171 -0.69 -12.54 -4.06
N PHE A 172 -1.38 -13.64 -3.76
CA PHE A 172 -1.97 -14.54 -4.73
C PHE A 172 -2.95 -13.79 -5.66
N ALA A 173 -3.83 -12.97 -5.10
CA ALA A 173 -4.76 -12.13 -5.87
C ALA A 173 -4.02 -11.20 -6.84
N LYS A 174 -2.96 -10.54 -6.38
CA LYS A 174 -2.12 -9.68 -7.23
C LYS A 174 -1.40 -10.47 -8.32
N ASP A 175 -0.94 -11.69 -8.04
CA ASP A 175 -0.27 -12.52 -9.04
C ASP A 175 -1.23 -12.96 -10.14
N ASN A 176 -2.44 -13.40 -9.80
CA ASN A 176 -3.48 -13.74 -10.79
C ASN A 176 -3.91 -12.52 -11.60
N TRP A 177 -4.16 -11.39 -10.94
CA TRP A 177 -4.49 -10.12 -11.60
C TRP A 177 -3.45 -9.72 -12.66
N ARG A 178 -2.18 -9.99 -12.40
CA ARG A 178 -1.08 -9.74 -13.35
C ARG A 178 -1.04 -10.74 -14.48
N GLN A 179 -1.21 -12.03 -14.18
CA GLN A 179 -1.19 -13.10 -15.17
C GLN A 179 -2.28 -12.91 -16.22
N GLU A 180 -3.39 -12.32 -15.82
CA GLU A 180 -4.52 -12.00 -16.69
C GLU A 180 -4.49 -10.56 -17.23
N ASP A 181 -3.33 -9.89 -17.21
CA ASP A 181 -3.14 -8.52 -17.70
C ASP A 181 -4.19 -7.52 -17.17
N ALA A 182 -4.59 -7.68 -15.90
CA ALA A 182 -5.61 -6.87 -15.25
C ALA A 182 -6.98 -6.88 -15.98
N ALA A 183 -7.38 -8.03 -16.52
CA ALA A 183 -8.66 -8.22 -17.22
C ALA A 183 -9.86 -7.79 -16.38
N HIS A 184 -9.79 -8.01 -15.06
CA HIS A 184 -10.76 -7.55 -14.08
C HIS A 184 -10.14 -6.60 -13.05
N PRO A 185 -10.93 -5.80 -12.31
CA PRO A 185 -10.42 -5.02 -11.18
C PRO A 185 -9.74 -5.91 -10.14
N LEU A 186 -8.70 -5.41 -9.46
CA LEU A 186 -8.01 -6.19 -8.41
C LEU A 186 -8.96 -6.70 -7.31
N THR A 187 -10.05 -5.98 -7.03
CA THR A 187 -11.07 -6.38 -6.07
C THR A 187 -11.69 -7.74 -6.40
N HIS A 188 -11.88 -8.07 -7.69
CA HIS A 188 -12.36 -9.38 -8.12
C HIS A 188 -11.41 -10.50 -7.68
N TYR A 189 -10.11 -10.36 -7.97
CA TYR A 189 -9.11 -11.36 -7.59
C TYR A 189 -8.89 -11.47 -6.07
N ILE A 190 -9.08 -10.36 -5.34
CA ILE A 190 -9.06 -10.39 -3.87
C ILE A 190 -10.24 -11.22 -3.37
N ASP A 191 -11.44 -10.99 -3.89
CA ASP A 191 -12.62 -11.76 -3.49
C ASP A 191 -12.43 -13.26 -3.75
N ASP A 192 -11.96 -13.64 -4.93
CA ASP A 192 -11.69 -15.04 -5.30
C ASP A 192 -10.64 -15.68 -4.39
N ALA A 193 -9.53 -14.98 -4.13
CA ALA A 193 -8.47 -15.49 -3.26
C ALA A 193 -8.95 -15.75 -1.82
N PHE A 194 -9.78 -14.85 -1.28
CA PHE A 194 -10.34 -15.01 0.06
C PHE A 194 -11.46 -16.05 0.11
N ASP A 195 -12.17 -16.30 -0.97
CA ASP A 195 -13.14 -17.37 -1.03
C ASP A 195 -12.45 -18.75 -1.07
N LEU A 196 -11.30 -18.89 -1.75
CA LEU A 196 -10.50 -20.12 -1.70
C LEU A 196 -10.04 -20.48 -0.29
N ILE A 197 -9.65 -19.50 0.56
CA ILE A 197 -9.25 -19.78 1.95
C ILE A 197 -10.36 -20.50 2.75
N LYS A 198 -11.63 -20.29 2.44
CA LYS A 198 -12.74 -20.93 3.14
C LYS A 198 -12.82 -22.45 2.90
N HIS A 199 -12.14 -22.91 1.86
CA HIS A 199 -12.18 -24.31 1.41
C HIS A 199 -10.86 -25.05 1.68
N LEU A 200 -9.86 -24.37 2.30
CA LEU A 200 -8.63 -24.97 2.81
C LEU A 200 -8.82 -25.53 4.21
#